data_e5e71d5db1c60bb07c19b28479feb521
#
_entry.id   e5e71d5db1c60bb07c19b28479feb521
#
_cell.length_a   1.000
_cell.length_b   1.000
_cell.length_c   1.000
_cell.angle_alpha   90.00
_cell.angle_beta   90.00
_cell.angle_gamma   90.00
#
_symmetry.space_group_name_H-M   'P 1'
#
loop_
_entity.id
_entity.type
_entity.pdbx_description
1 polymer ?
#
loop_
_entity_poly.entity_id
_entity_poly.type
_entity_poly.pdbx_seq_one_letter_code
_entity_poly.pdbx_strand_id
1 'polypeptide(L)'
;MRILFKDSPYHSQRQYQKPVWIYPAHLAMFATHLRNQGNEVVWFGRDDGRFDRIIESDLQIEVDFEKLPIPDRVFTNSLNPKYLKYGNYKMSKGTHLLSSNLCWYGRCVFCVDTERLQAGEHRGVRSVDHVLSEIDDCIRIGHNEIFDDAGTLPIGEWLQEFCEKMISSGRNKKIMLGANMKPISEKVVPFKLMKRAGFRFMLVGVESANQATIDKIRKGQESHNVVKNMKAMNDAGLEVHLTSMFGYPWETHEDNMRTVKEIHHMLRKGYVKTAQASVFMPPRTAPPANADAQKYIQMVYDIYKDPRYWFRKVFDIKRWEDVTYLLRRVGHVRHAE
;
A
#
# COMPACT_ATOMS: atom_id res chain seq x y z
N MET A 1 -31.59 -5.56 12.34
CA MET A 1 -30.72 -6.76 12.44
C MET A 1 -29.56 -6.44 13.38
N ARG A 2 -29.04 -7.47 14.04
CA ARG A 2 -27.84 -7.41 14.86
C ARG A 2 -26.68 -8.02 14.08
N ILE A 3 -25.66 -7.23 13.76
CA ILE A 3 -24.58 -7.58 12.82
C ILE A 3 -23.22 -7.51 13.52
N LEU A 4 -22.45 -8.57 13.44
CA LEU A 4 -21.10 -8.64 13.97
C LEU A 4 -20.06 -8.53 12.86
N PHE A 5 -19.13 -7.58 12.98
CA PHE A 5 -17.87 -7.59 12.23
C PHE A 5 -16.81 -8.31 13.06
N LYS A 6 -16.28 -9.40 12.55
CA LYS A 6 -15.17 -10.12 13.18
C LYS A 6 -13.84 -9.51 12.79
N ASP A 7 -12.97 -9.41 13.78
CA ASP A 7 -11.60 -8.96 13.58
C ASP A 7 -10.80 -10.09 12.91
N SER A 8 -10.52 -9.93 11.64
CA SER A 8 -9.60 -10.80 10.93
C SER A 8 -8.27 -10.07 10.78
N PRO A 9 -7.17 -10.58 11.38
CA PRO A 9 -5.86 -10.04 11.06
C PRO A 9 -5.68 -10.18 9.55
N TYR A 10 -5.29 -9.08 8.89
CA TYR A 10 -4.81 -9.16 7.53
C TYR A 10 -3.54 -10.02 7.57
N HIS A 11 -3.75 -11.32 7.47
CA HIS A 11 -2.66 -12.26 7.34
C HIS A 11 -2.02 -11.97 5.99
N SER A 12 -0.94 -11.18 6.00
CA SER A 12 0.05 -11.42 4.98
C SER A 12 0.38 -12.91 5.13
N GLN A 13 0.11 -13.71 4.11
CA GLN A 13 0.40 -15.16 4.06
C GLN A 13 1.91 -15.45 4.13
N ARG A 14 2.66 -14.64 4.84
CA ARG A 14 4.11 -14.68 4.94
C ARG A 14 4.45 -15.36 6.26
N GLN A 15 4.95 -16.56 6.16
CA GLN A 15 5.43 -17.41 7.26
C GLN A 15 6.46 -16.72 8.21
N TYR A 16 6.91 -15.50 7.90
CA TYR A 16 8.05 -14.86 8.57
C TYR A 16 7.79 -13.43 9.08
N GLN A 17 6.57 -12.91 9.02
CA GLN A 17 6.28 -11.56 9.53
C GLN A 17 5.21 -11.60 10.61
N LYS A 18 5.44 -10.84 11.70
CA LYS A 18 4.39 -10.59 12.70
C LYS A 18 3.17 -10.01 12.00
N PRO A 19 1.95 -10.40 12.39
CA PRO A 19 0.73 -9.89 11.79
C PRO A 19 0.72 -8.37 11.87
N VAL A 20 0.60 -7.72 10.73
CA VAL A 20 0.45 -6.26 10.63
C VAL A 20 -1.04 -5.96 10.58
N TRP A 21 -1.50 -5.18 11.54
CA TRP A 21 -2.88 -4.72 11.57
C TRP A 21 -2.99 -3.43 10.76
N ILE A 22 -3.75 -3.48 9.68
CA ILE A 22 -4.11 -2.32 8.86
C ILE A 22 -5.53 -1.92 9.24
N TYR A 23 -5.81 -0.60 9.30
CA TYR A 23 -7.18 -0.16 9.50
C TYR A 23 -8.04 -0.59 8.29
N PRO A 24 -9.07 -1.42 8.49
CA PRO A 24 -9.83 -2.01 7.40
C PRO A 24 -10.88 -1.03 6.88
N ALA A 25 -10.45 -0.04 6.12
CA ALA A 25 -11.27 1.10 5.67
C ALA A 25 -12.55 0.65 4.93
N HIS A 26 -12.47 -0.35 4.04
CA HIS A 26 -13.62 -0.84 3.29
C HIS A 26 -14.70 -1.45 4.20
N LEU A 27 -14.29 -2.33 5.12
CA LEU A 27 -15.21 -2.89 6.13
C LEU A 27 -15.80 -1.80 7.03
N ALA A 28 -15.00 -0.79 7.41
CA ALA A 28 -15.46 0.31 8.24
C ALA A 28 -16.50 1.21 7.53
N MET A 29 -16.33 1.44 6.23
CA MET A 29 -17.34 2.11 5.38
C MET A 29 -18.64 1.31 5.36
N PHE A 30 -18.56 -0.01 5.17
CA PHE A 30 -19.74 -0.89 5.15
C PHE A 30 -20.42 -0.98 6.53
N ALA A 31 -19.67 -1.07 7.61
CA ALA A 31 -20.22 -1.05 8.97
C ALA A 31 -20.98 0.26 9.24
N THR A 32 -20.44 1.40 8.79
CA THR A 32 -21.09 2.71 8.87
C THR A 32 -22.38 2.75 8.05
N HIS A 33 -22.34 2.20 6.82
CA HIS A 33 -23.52 2.09 5.96
C HIS A 33 -24.64 1.32 6.65
N LEU A 34 -24.35 0.15 7.20
CA LEU A 34 -25.35 -0.69 7.89
C LEU A 34 -25.92 -0.01 9.15
N ARG A 35 -25.10 0.72 9.91
CA ARG A 35 -25.58 1.52 11.05
C ARG A 35 -26.54 2.63 10.60
N ASN A 36 -26.23 3.34 9.52
CA ASN A 36 -27.07 4.39 8.97
C ASN A 36 -28.43 3.86 8.50
N GLN A 37 -28.53 2.55 8.21
CA GLN A 37 -29.78 1.84 7.92
C GLN A 37 -30.56 1.39 9.18
N GLY A 38 -30.11 1.78 10.38
CA GLY A 38 -30.77 1.43 11.64
C GLY A 38 -30.43 0.03 12.20
N ASN A 39 -29.39 -0.64 11.70
CA ASN A 39 -28.95 -1.90 12.25
C ASN A 39 -28.10 -1.70 13.53
N GLU A 40 -28.20 -2.63 14.47
CA GLU A 40 -27.25 -2.75 15.58
C GLU A 40 -25.97 -3.40 15.06
N VAL A 41 -24.88 -2.62 14.96
CA VAL A 41 -23.59 -3.10 14.44
C VAL A 41 -22.58 -3.18 15.56
N VAL A 42 -21.98 -4.36 15.74
CA VAL A 42 -20.88 -4.59 16.68
C VAL A 42 -19.58 -4.68 15.90
N TRP A 43 -18.68 -3.75 16.17
CA TRP A 43 -17.37 -3.67 15.53
C TRP A 43 -16.35 -4.50 16.32
N PHE A 44 -15.88 -5.58 15.72
CA PHE A 44 -14.86 -6.48 16.27
C PHE A 44 -15.15 -6.97 17.71
N GLY A 45 -16.38 -7.43 17.91
CA GLY A 45 -16.83 -8.03 19.14
C GLY A 45 -16.64 -9.55 19.19
N ARG A 46 -17.03 -10.13 20.33
CA ARG A 46 -17.12 -11.58 20.47
C ARG A 46 -18.48 -12.04 19.93
N ASP A 47 -18.46 -13.18 19.24
CA ASP A 47 -19.68 -13.86 18.85
C ASP A 47 -20.31 -14.52 20.09
N ASP A 48 -21.52 -14.09 20.43
CA ASP A 48 -22.33 -14.63 21.53
C ASP A 48 -23.48 -15.51 21.02
N GLY A 49 -23.47 -15.85 19.74
CA GLY A 49 -24.48 -16.67 19.08
C GLY A 49 -25.83 -15.98 18.82
N ARG A 50 -25.93 -14.64 19.03
CA ARG A 50 -27.18 -13.86 18.89
C ARG A 50 -27.12 -12.83 17.75
N PHE A 51 -26.22 -13.03 16.76
CA PHE A 51 -26.10 -12.16 15.60
C PHE A 51 -26.88 -12.74 14.41
N ASP A 52 -27.64 -11.89 13.74
CA ASP A 52 -28.35 -12.23 12.50
C ASP A 52 -27.41 -12.40 11.30
N ARG A 53 -26.27 -11.65 11.34
CA ARG A 53 -25.25 -11.69 10.28
C ARG A 53 -23.86 -11.50 10.86
N ILE A 54 -22.88 -12.23 10.31
CA ILE A 54 -21.46 -12.09 10.65
C ILE A 54 -20.69 -11.72 9.38
N ILE A 55 -19.90 -10.65 9.47
CA ILE A 55 -19.03 -10.14 8.39
C ILE A 55 -17.57 -10.40 8.77
N GLU A 56 -16.86 -11.15 7.95
CA GLU A 56 -15.45 -11.55 8.20
C GLU A 56 -14.48 -11.00 7.14
N SER A 57 -15.00 -10.56 5.98
CA SER A 57 -14.18 -10.02 4.90
C SER A 57 -14.94 -9.01 4.05
N ASP A 58 -14.21 -8.21 3.27
CA ASP A 58 -14.76 -7.25 2.32
C ASP A 58 -15.43 -7.90 1.11
N LEU A 59 -15.19 -9.19 0.85
CA LEU A 59 -15.92 -9.96 -0.17
C LEU A 59 -17.42 -10.12 0.13
N GLN A 60 -17.86 -9.85 1.36
CA GLN A 60 -19.24 -9.88 1.79
C GLN A 60 -19.97 -8.54 1.64
N ILE A 61 -19.30 -7.52 1.06
CA ILE A 61 -19.88 -6.20 0.82
C ILE A 61 -20.70 -6.23 -0.47
N GLU A 62 -22.01 -6.03 -0.35
CA GLU A 62 -22.98 -6.12 -1.44
C GLU A 62 -23.42 -4.74 -1.95
N VAL A 63 -22.70 -3.69 -1.61
CA VAL A 63 -23.00 -2.31 -1.97
C VAL A 63 -21.90 -1.76 -2.86
N ASP A 64 -22.31 -1.07 -3.94
CA ASP A 64 -21.36 -0.39 -4.82
C ASP A 64 -20.41 0.53 -4.00
N PHE A 65 -19.13 0.43 -4.27
CA PHE A 65 -18.12 1.10 -3.50
C PHE A 65 -18.33 2.63 -3.40
N GLU A 66 -18.73 3.26 -4.52
CA GLU A 66 -18.98 4.71 -4.56
C GLU A 66 -20.18 5.16 -3.72
N LYS A 67 -21.10 4.25 -3.41
CA LYS A 67 -22.30 4.51 -2.59
C LYS A 67 -22.04 4.36 -1.10
N LEU A 68 -20.89 3.80 -0.71
CA LEU A 68 -20.53 3.68 0.70
C LEU A 68 -20.21 5.04 1.30
N PRO A 69 -20.68 5.33 2.53
CA PRO A 69 -20.32 6.56 3.23
C PRO A 69 -18.84 6.55 3.65
N ILE A 70 -18.31 7.70 4.04
CA ILE A 70 -17.03 7.74 4.75
C ILE A 70 -17.18 6.94 6.06
N PRO A 71 -16.11 6.23 6.52
CA PRO A 71 -16.22 5.41 7.73
C PRO A 71 -16.39 6.27 8.98
N ASP A 72 -17.29 5.88 9.87
CA ASP A 72 -17.32 6.42 11.23
C ASP A 72 -16.10 5.91 12.01
N ARG A 73 -15.03 6.69 11.99
CA ARG A 73 -13.72 6.33 12.57
C ARG A 73 -13.69 6.33 14.08
N VAL A 74 -14.63 7.01 14.74
CA VAL A 74 -14.80 6.96 16.19
C VAL A 74 -15.41 5.62 16.58
N PHE A 75 -16.50 5.24 15.94
CA PHE A 75 -17.16 3.95 16.15
C PHE A 75 -16.22 2.78 15.82
N THR A 76 -15.50 2.84 14.71
CA THR A 76 -14.60 1.77 14.26
C THR A 76 -13.22 1.85 14.91
N ASN A 77 -13.01 2.80 15.85
CA ASN A 77 -11.80 2.95 16.65
C ASN A 77 -10.51 2.98 15.82
N SER A 78 -10.45 3.88 14.84
CA SER A 78 -9.31 4.00 13.92
C SER A 78 -7.99 4.40 14.61
N LEU A 79 -8.06 5.01 15.81
CA LEU A 79 -6.89 5.32 16.64
C LEU A 79 -6.42 4.16 17.53
N ASN A 80 -6.98 2.95 17.37
CA ASN A 80 -6.50 1.78 18.10
C ASN A 80 -4.99 1.59 17.86
N PRO A 81 -4.18 1.45 18.93
CA PRO A 81 -2.72 1.30 18.83
C PRO A 81 -2.26 0.18 17.89
N LYS A 82 -3.09 -0.85 17.67
CA LYS A 82 -2.76 -1.94 16.73
C LYS A 82 -2.62 -1.45 15.29
N TYR A 83 -3.46 -0.48 14.84
CA TYR A 83 -3.41 0.08 13.50
C TYR A 83 -2.28 1.09 13.31
N LEU A 84 -1.83 1.74 14.39
CA LEU A 84 -0.80 2.78 14.34
C LEU A 84 0.61 2.22 14.16
N LYS A 85 0.79 0.89 14.22
CA LYS A 85 2.10 0.23 14.11
C LYS A 85 2.52 -0.12 12.69
N TYR A 86 1.76 0.33 11.67
CA TYR A 86 2.11 0.05 10.28
C TYR A 86 3.48 0.65 9.94
N GLY A 87 4.39 -0.23 9.45
CA GLY A 87 5.81 0.13 9.28
C GLY A 87 6.09 1.22 8.26
N ASN A 88 5.14 1.56 7.40
CA ASN A 88 5.30 2.60 6.38
C ASN A 88 4.92 4.00 6.89
N TYR A 89 4.24 4.11 8.03
CA TYR A 89 3.97 5.42 8.63
C TYR A 89 5.23 6.00 9.25
N LYS A 90 5.50 7.25 8.92
CA LYS A 90 6.53 8.07 9.55
C LYS A 90 5.98 8.73 10.81
N MET A 91 4.75 9.19 10.74
CA MET A 91 4.04 9.80 11.85
C MET A 91 3.42 8.77 12.79
N SER A 92 3.06 9.20 13.99
CA SER A 92 2.60 8.31 15.05
C SER A 92 1.12 7.92 14.99
N LYS A 93 0.33 8.65 14.18
CA LYS A 93 -1.14 8.49 14.11
C LYS A 93 -1.58 8.30 12.64
N GLY A 94 -1.02 7.27 12.01
CA GLY A 94 -1.39 6.90 10.65
C GLY A 94 -2.73 6.17 10.57
N THR A 95 -3.36 6.20 9.40
CA THR A 95 -4.56 5.42 9.08
C THR A 95 -4.60 5.09 7.58
N HIS A 96 -5.52 4.24 7.17
CA HIS A 96 -5.77 3.90 5.77
C HIS A 96 -7.09 4.50 5.29
N LEU A 97 -7.13 4.84 4.00
CA LEU A 97 -8.35 5.09 3.25
C LEU A 97 -8.28 4.34 1.90
N LEU A 98 -9.35 4.39 1.15
CA LEU A 98 -9.44 3.85 -0.20
C LEU A 98 -10.03 4.92 -1.13
N SER A 99 -9.27 5.36 -2.13
CA SER A 99 -9.81 6.19 -3.22
C SER A 99 -10.56 5.37 -4.26
N SER A 100 -10.19 4.09 -4.42
CA SER A 100 -10.88 3.10 -5.24
C SER A 100 -10.83 1.72 -4.60
N ASN A 101 -11.77 0.85 -4.93
CA ASN A 101 -11.81 -0.53 -4.42
C ASN A 101 -10.92 -1.50 -5.21
N LEU A 102 -10.64 -1.23 -6.48
CA LEU A 102 -9.86 -2.07 -7.37
C LEU A 102 -8.88 -1.25 -8.21
N CYS A 103 -7.77 -1.89 -8.58
CA CYS A 103 -6.73 -1.28 -9.41
C CYS A 103 -7.28 -0.88 -10.79
N TRP A 104 -7.03 0.37 -11.21
CA TRP A 104 -7.45 0.85 -12.54
C TRP A 104 -6.78 0.10 -13.70
N TYR A 105 -5.60 -0.47 -13.47
CA TYR A 105 -4.91 -1.27 -14.47
C TYR A 105 -5.52 -2.67 -14.62
N GLY A 106 -5.72 -3.43 -13.53
CA GLY A 106 -6.52 -4.65 -13.45
C GLY A 106 -6.16 -5.77 -14.45
N ARG A 107 -4.88 -5.95 -14.82
CA ARG A 107 -4.44 -6.94 -15.81
C ARG A 107 -3.34 -7.88 -15.35
N CYS A 108 -2.74 -7.61 -14.16
CA CYS A 108 -1.64 -8.40 -13.64
C CYS A 108 -2.13 -9.80 -13.25
N VAL A 109 -1.54 -10.86 -13.81
CA VAL A 109 -2.03 -12.25 -13.65
C VAL A 109 -1.94 -12.79 -12.23
N PHE A 110 -1.16 -12.17 -11.36
CA PHE A 110 -0.97 -12.58 -9.96
C PHE A 110 -1.80 -11.78 -8.97
N CYS A 111 -2.57 -10.78 -9.46
CA CYS A 111 -3.21 -9.80 -8.60
C CYS A 111 -4.65 -10.17 -8.29
N VAL A 112 -5.01 -10.12 -7.01
CA VAL A 112 -6.39 -10.37 -6.56
C VAL A 112 -7.40 -9.41 -7.20
N ASP A 113 -7.03 -8.15 -7.45
CA ASP A 113 -7.90 -7.20 -8.14
C ASP A 113 -8.24 -7.65 -9.56
N THR A 114 -7.29 -8.31 -10.25
CA THR A 114 -7.55 -8.89 -11.57
C THR A 114 -8.53 -10.05 -11.49
N GLU A 115 -8.38 -10.93 -10.49
CA GLU A 115 -9.31 -12.04 -10.25
C GLU A 115 -10.73 -11.53 -9.94
N ARG A 116 -10.85 -10.50 -9.08
CA ARG A 116 -12.13 -9.87 -8.71
C ARG A 116 -12.83 -9.24 -9.92
N LEU A 117 -12.07 -8.50 -10.76
CA LEU A 117 -12.58 -7.91 -12.00
C LEU A 117 -13.04 -8.99 -13.00
N GLN A 118 -12.30 -10.10 -13.13
CA GLN A 118 -12.67 -11.23 -13.98
C GLN A 118 -13.91 -11.98 -13.45
N ALA A 119 -14.12 -11.96 -12.14
CA ALA A 119 -15.33 -12.49 -11.49
C ALA A 119 -16.54 -11.55 -11.63
N GLY A 120 -16.39 -10.41 -12.31
CA GLY A 120 -17.48 -9.47 -12.59
C GLY A 120 -17.65 -8.36 -11.52
N GLU A 121 -16.72 -8.24 -10.57
CA GLU A 121 -16.79 -7.14 -9.60
C GLU A 121 -16.57 -5.80 -10.29
N HIS A 122 -17.40 -4.83 -9.93
CA HIS A 122 -17.35 -3.49 -10.49
C HIS A 122 -16.21 -2.65 -9.85
N ARG A 123 -15.46 -1.92 -10.68
CA ARG A 123 -14.50 -0.95 -10.21
C ARG A 123 -15.20 0.35 -9.87
N GLY A 124 -15.11 0.74 -8.59
CA GLY A 124 -15.55 2.02 -8.10
C GLY A 124 -14.39 2.97 -7.84
N VAL A 125 -14.55 4.25 -8.20
CA VAL A 125 -13.62 5.33 -7.88
C VAL A 125 -14.41 6.45 -7.21
N ARG A 126 -14.04 6.78 -5.98
CA ARG A 126 -14.72 7.85 -5.23
C ARG A 126 -14.41 9.20 -5.83
N SER A 127 -15.38 10.11 -5.80
CA SER A 127 -15.13 11.50 -6.19
C SER A 127 -14.05 12.13 -5.31
N VAL A 128 -13.32 13.09 -5.86
CA VAL A 128 -12.29 13.82 -5.12
C VAL A 128 -12.87 14.44 -3.85
N ASP A 129 -14.04 15.06 -3.92
CA ASP A 129 -14.68 15.70 -2.77
C ASP A 129 -15.06 14.69 -1.67
N HIS A 130 -15.49 13.49 -2.05
CA HIS A 130 -15.78 12.43 -1.08
C HIS A 130 -14.52 11.97 -0.34
N VAL A 131 -13.41 11.82 -1.05
CA VAL A 131 -12.10 11.46 -0.42
C VAL A 131 -11.60 12.62 0.46
N LEU A 132 -11.72 13.85 0.03
CA LEU A 132 -11.34 15.03 0.82
C LEU A 132 -12.17 15.19 2.09
N SER A 133 -13.45 14.86 2.04
CA SER A 133 -14.33 14.85 3.24
C SER A 133 -13.86 13.82 4.27
N GLU A 134 -13.41 12.65 3.82
CA GLU A 134 -12.80 11.64 4.72
C GLU A 134 -11.47 12.13 5.28
N ILE A 135 -10.65 12.81 4.48
CA ILE A 135 -9.38 13.40 4.95
C ILE A 135 -9.65 14.46 6.03
N ASP A 136 -10.68 15.29 5.88
CA ASP A 136 -11.09 16.27 6.91
C ASP A 136 -11.49 15.57 8.21
N ASP A 137 -12.23 14.47 8.12
CA ASP A 137 -12.60 13.66 9.28
C ASP A 137 -11.36 13.05 9.96
N CYS A 138 -10.41 12.50 9.18
CA CYS A 138 -9.15 12.01 9.70
C CYS A 138 -8.35 13.09 10.45
N ILE A 139 -8.27 14.31 9.89
CA ILE A 139 -7.60 15.45 10.52
C ILE A 139 -8.31 15.83 11.83
N ARG A 140 -9.65 15.89 11.82
CA ARG A 140 -10.48 16.24 12.98
C ARG A 140 -10.29 15.25 14.13
N ILE A 141 -10.18 13.95 13.84
CA ILE A 141 -9.95 12.88 14.82
C ILE A 141 -8.51 12.90 15.36
N GLY A 142 -7.58 13.51 14.62
CA GLY A 142 -6.18 13.64 15.02
C GLY A 142 -5.21 12.70 14.33
N HIS A 143 -5.60 12.11 13.22
CA HIS A 143 -4.65 11.44 12.32
C HIS A 143 -3.73 12.47 11.65
N ASN A 144 -2.48 12.08 11.42
CA ASN A 144 -1.45 12.94 10.83
C ASN A 144 -0.76 12.33 9.61
N GLU A 145 -1.11 11.09 9.27
CA GLU A 145 -0.67 10.41 8.05
C GLU A 145 -1.75 9.47 7.55
N ILE A 146 -1.99 9.47 6.24
CA ILE A 146 -2.94 8.57 5.57
C ILE A 146 -2.21 7.80 4.48
N PHE A 147 -2.47 6.50 4.41
CA PHE A 147 -2.08 5.68 3.27
C PHE A 147 -3.33 5.31 2.46
N ASP A 148 -3.35 5.70 1.18
CA ASP A 148 -4.37 5.25 0.24
C ASP A 148 -4.03 3.83 -0.21
N ASP A 149 -4.79 2.87 0.32
CA ASP A 149 -4.58 1.43 0.09
C ASP A 149 -5.37 0.91 -1.13
N ALA A 150 -5.84 1.79 -1.99
CA ALA A 150 -6.32 1.41 -3.32
C ALA A 150 -5.25 0.58 -4.04
N GLY A 151 -5.65 -0.41 -4.84
CA GLY A 151 -4.71 -1.28 -5.55
C GLY A 151 -3.68 -0.50 -6.40
N THR A 152 -4.06 0.67 -6.88
CA THR A 152 -3.18 1.71 -7.43
C THR A 152 -3.93 3.03 -7.42
N LEU A 153 -3.28 4.09 -6.93
CA LEU A 153 -3.84 5.45 -6.88
C LEU A 153 -4.46 5.85 -8.24
N PRO A 154 -5.68 6.38 -8.28
CA PRO A 154 -6.25 6.95 -9.50
C PRO A 154 -5.33 8.04 -10.07
N ILE A 155 -5.19 8.10 -11.39
CA ILE A 155 -4.32 9.05 -12.11
C ILE A 155 -5.14 9.94 -13.07
N GLY A 156 -4.45 10.78 -13.84
CA GLY A 156 -5.08 11.69 -14.78
C GLY A 156 -5.77 12.87 -14.09
N GLU A 157 -6.93 13.27 -14.58
CA GLU A 157 -7.69 14.42 -14.08
C GLU A 157 -8.05 14.28 -12.59
N TRP A 158 -8.42 13.09 -12.16
CA TRP A 158 -8.73 12.83 -10.75
C TRP A 158 -7.56 13.20 -9.83
N LEU A 159 -6.34 12.75 -10.17
CA LEU A 159 -5.14 13.03 -9.37
C LEU A 159 -4.77 14.52 -9.39
N GLN A 160 -4.91 15.15 -10.54
CA GLN A 160 -4.64 16.58 -10.67
C GLN A 160 -5.59 17.39 -9.80
N GLU A 161 -6.90 17.17 -9.94
CA GLU A 161 -7.94 17.83 -9.14
C GLU A 161 -7.73 17.59 -7.64
N PHE A 162 -7.45 16.35 -7.25
CA PHE A 162 -7.18 16.01 -5.85
C PHE A 162 -5.99 16.82 -5.31
N CYS A 163 -4.88 16.86 -6.04
CA CYS A 163 -3.69 17.58 -5.62
C CYS A 163 -3.94 19.09 -5.51
N GLU A 164 -4.63 19.68 -6.47
CA GLU A 164 -4.97 21.11 -6.49
C GLU A 164 -5.87 21.48 -5.31
N LYS A 165 -6.91 20.69 -5.03
CA LYS A 165 -7.80 20.89 -3.89
C LYS A 165 -7.11 20.67 -2.53
N MET A 166 -6.18 19.71 -2.42
CA MET A 166 -5.34 19.53 -1.23
C MET A 166 -4.50 20.76 -0.93
N ILE A 167 -3.93 21.38 -1.98
CA ILE A 167 -3.07 22.57 -1.84
C ILE A 167 -3.91 23.80 -1.52
N SER A 168 -4.94 24.08 -2.31
CA SER A 168 -5.77 25.29 -2.18
C SER A 168 -6.48 25.38 -0.83
N SER A 169 -6.88 24.25 -0.27
CA SER A 169 -7.53 24.17 1.04
C SER A 169 -6.55 24.13 2.22
N GLY A 170 -5.25 24.01 1.99
CA GLY A 170 -4.23 23.91 3.05
C GLY A 170 -4.21 22.57 3.79
N ARG A 171 -4.94 21.54 3.34
CA ARG A 171 -4.93 20.18 3.94
C ARG A 171 -3.54 19.56 3.88
N ASN A 172 -2.78 19.82 2.81
CA ASN A 172 -1.41 19.37 2.60
C ASN A 172 -0.41 19.76 3.72
N LYS A 173 -0.75 20.75 4.54
CA LYS A 173 0.05 21.20 5.69
C LYS A 173 -0.34 20.47 6.99
N LYS A 174 -1.49 19.79 7.01
CA LYS A 174 -2.07 19.17 8.21
C LYS A 174 -1.85 17.66 8.24
N ILE A 175 -1.72 17.01 7.08
CA ILE A 175 -1.65 15.57 6.98
C ILE A 175 -0.69 15.14 5.86
N MET A 176 0.06 14.06 6.09
CA MET A 176 0.90 13.42 5.08
C MET A 176 0.14 12.32 4.36
N LEU A 177 0.45 12.12 3.08
CA LEU A 177 -0.17 11.10 2.25
C LEU A 177 0.85 10.07 1.78
N GLY A 178 0.40 8.83 1.65
CA GLY A 178 1.08 7.75 0.94
C GLY A 178 0.09 7.00 0.05
N ALA A 179 0.58 6.30 -0.98
CA ALA A 179 -0.29 5.52 -1.86
C ALA A 179 0.47 4.38 -2.55
N ASN A 180 -0.28 3.41 -3.05
CA ASN A 180 0.19 2.41 -3.99
C ASN A 180 0.29 3.00 -5.40
N MET A 181 1.36 2.69 -6.12
CA MET A 181 1.58 3.18 -7.48
C MET A 181 2.32 2.16 -8.36
N LYS A 182 2.07 2.22 -9.66
CA LYS A 182 2.90 1.55 -10.67
C LYS A 182 4.18 2.38 -10.92
N PRO A 183 5.28 1.77 -11.42
CA PRO A 183 6.49 2.50 -11.83
C PRO A 183 6.23 3.25 -13.15
N ILE A 184 5.53 4.37 -13.03
CA ILE A 184 5.04 5.18 -14.16
C ILE A 184 5.93 6.40 -14.37
N SER A 185 5.92 6.98 -15.58
CA SER A 185 6.72 8.14 -15.93
C SER A 185 6.15 9.44 -15.38
N GLU A 186 7.02 10.40 -15.03
CA GLU A 186 6.66 11.78 -14.68
C GLU A 186 5.91 12.54 -15.80
N LYS A 187 5.98 12.05 -17.05
CA LYS A 187 5.17 12.59 -18.15
C LYS A 187 3.68 12.30 -18.01
N VAL A 188 3.34 11.25 -17.23
CA VAL A 188 1.95 10.81 -17.02
C VAL A 188 1.47 11.22 -15.63
N VAL A 189 2.37 11.22 -14.63
CA VAL A 189 2.03 11.52 -13.23
C VAL A 189 2.83 12.72 -12.74
N PRO A 190 2.18 13.77 -12.24
CA PRO A 190 2.83 15.02 -11.85
C PRO A 190 3.47 14.92 -10.45
N PHE A 191 4.61 14.25 -10.31
CA PHE A 191 5.26 13.97 -9.00
C PHE A 191 5.52 15.23 -8.17
N LYS A 192 5.95 16.33 -8.80
CA LYS A 192 6.16 17.60 -8.09
C LYS A 192 4.86 18.18 -7.52
N LEU A 193 3.76 18.06 -8.26
CA LEU A 193 2.44 18.47 -7.79
C LEU A 193 1.98 17.58 -6.62
N MET A 194 2.14 16.27 -6.75
CA MET A 194 1.85 15.32 -5.66
C MET A 194 2.64 15.68 -4.39
N LYS A 195 3.93 15.97 -4.52
CA LYS A 195 4.75 16.40 -3.38
C LYS A 195 4.19 17.64 -2.70
N ARG A 196 3.80 18.64 -3.47
CA ARG A 196 3.17 19.88 -2.96
C ARG A 196 1.82 19.59 -2.30
N ALA A 197 1.07 18.62 -2.80
CA ALA A 197 -0.23 18.18 -2.25
C ALA A 197 -0.12 17.39 -0.93
N GLY A 198 1.11 17.10 -0.45
CA GLY A 198 1.33 16.41 0.82
C GLY A 198 1.72 14.94 0.69
N PHE A 199 1.83 14.41 -0.54
CA PHE A 199 2.34 13.04 -0.70
C PHE A 199 3.79 12.94 -0.21
N ARG A 200 4.03 12.00 0.67
CA ARG A 200 5.34 11.67 1.21
C ARG A 200 5.86 10.35 0.64
N PHE A 201 5.01 9.33 0.63
CA PHE A 201 5.40 7.94 0.50
C PHE A 201 4.66 7.27 -0.66
N MET A 202 5.42 6.59 -1.54
CA MET A 202 4.87 5.83 -2.64
C MET A 202 5.34 4.38 -2.53
N LEU A 203 4.41 3.44 -2.44
CA LEU A 203 4.67 2.01 -2.55
C LEU A 203 4.57 1.60 -4.02
N VAL A 204 5.68 1.17 -4.60
CA VAL A 204 5.78 0.94 -6.04
C VAL A 204 6.13 -0.51 -6.34
N GLY A 205 5.20 -1.20 -7.00
CA GLY A 205 5.41 -2.58 -7.46
C GLY A 205 6.27 -2.63 -8.72
N VAL A 206 7.52 -3.05 -8.57
CA VAL A 206 8.46 -3.24 -9.70
C VAL A 206 8.43 -4.69 -10.21
N GLU A 207 8.29 -5.61 -9.30
CA GLU A 207 8.17 -7.07 -9.44
C GLU A 207 9.45 -7.75 -9.95
N SER A 208 9.94 -7.42 -11.15
CA SER A 208 11.18 -7.96 -11.74
C SER A 208 11.86 -6.92 -12.63
N ALA A 209 13.19 -7.02 -12.78
CA ALA A 209 13.97 -6.23 -13.73
C ALA A 209 13.97 -6.83 -15.15
N ASN A 210 13.34 -7.99 -15.35
CA ASN A 210 13.34 -8.69 -16.64
C ASN A 210 12.07 -8.37 -17.43
N GLN A 211 12.22 -7.81 -18.63
CA GLN A 211 11.09 -7.48 -19.48
C GLN A 211 10.24 -8.70 -19.81
N ALA A 212 10.87 -9.84 -20.13
CA ALA A 212 10.15 -11.08 -20.44
C ALA A 212 9.23 -11.53 -19.26
N THR A 213 9.69 -11.37 -18.02
CA THR A 213 8.86 -11.65 -16.83
C THR A 213 7.74 -10.63 -16.70
N ILE A 214 8.03 -9.34 -16.87
CA ILE A 214 7.03 -8.25 -16.81
C ILE A 214 5.92 -8.47 -17.83
N ASP A 215 6.26 -8.93 -19.04
CA ASP A 215 5.29 -9.23 -20.09
C ASP A 215 4.44 -10.45 -19.74
N LYS A 216 5.07 -11.54 -19.26
CA LYS A 216 4.35 -12.76 -18.82
C LYS A 216 3.38 -12.50 -17.69
N ILE A 217 3.75 -11.69 -16.71
CA ILE A 217 2.83 -11.29 -15.61
C ILE A 217 1.86 -10.18 -16.00
N ARG A 218 1.90 -9.70 -17.23
CA ARG A 218 1.05 -8.63 -17.78
C ARG A 218 1.06 -7.36 -16.94
N LYS A 219 2.23 -6.98 -16.40
CA LYS A 219 2.38 -5.78 -15.54
C LYS A 219 2.27 -4.48 -16.33
N GLY A 220 2.51 -4.52 -17.66
CA GLY A 220 2.39 -3.37 -18.54
C GLY A 220 3.30 -2.21 -18.15
N GLN A 221 4.56 -2.50 -17.91
CA GLN A 221 5.63 -1.54 -17.66
C GLN A 221 6.87 -1.91 -18.46
N GLU A 222 7.72 -0.93 -18.70
CA GLU A 222 9.01 -1.13 -19.35
C GLU A 222 10.10 -1.19 -18.28
N SER A 223 10.72 -2.38 -18.11
CA SER A 223 11.70 -2.63 -17.06
C SER A 223 12.88 -1.65 -17.12
N HIS A 224 13.35 -1.29 -18.31
CA HIS A 224 14.47 -0.36 -18.51
C HIS A 224 14.17 1.08 -18.04
N ASN A 225 12.88 1.46 -17.89
CA ASN A 225 12.48 2.77 -17.37
C ASN A 225 12.31 2.82 -15.85
N VAL A 226 12.34 1.68 -15.17
CA VAL A 226 12.07 1.60 -13.71
C VAL A 226 13.03 2.50 -12.92
N VAL A 227 14.33 2.34 -13.11
CA VAL A 227 15.35 3.12 -12.39
C VAL A 227 15.16 4.62 -12.61
N LYS A 228 14.90 5.03 -13.87
CA LYS A 228 14.63 6.43 -14.22
C LYS A 228 13.39 6.96 -13.52
N ASN A 229 12.30 6.19 -13.48
CA ASN A 229 11.06 6.59 -12.84
C ASN A 229 11.21 6.68 -11.32
N MET A 230 11.92 5.74 -10.68
CA MET A 230 12.22 5.82 -9.24
C MET A 230 13.06 7.04 -8.89
N LYS A 231 14.08 7.34 -9.74
CA LYS A 231 14.89 8.56 -9.59
C LYS A 231 14.02 9.81 -9.68
N ALA A 232 13.14 9.91 -10.67
CA ALA A 232 12.26 11.07 -10.87
C ALA A 232 11.32 11.29 -9.68
N MET A 233 10.73 10.22 -9.10
CA MET A 233 9.93 10.31 -7.88
C MET A 233 10.77 10.85 -6.71
N ASN A 234 11.98 10.31 -6.51
CA ASN A 234 12.87 10.77 -5.46
C ASN A 234 13.33 12.22 -5.65
N ASP A 235 13.66 12.63 -6.87
CA ASP A 235 14.05 14.00 -7.20
C ASP A 235 12.89 15.00 -6.95
N ALA A 236 11.64 14.56 -7.12
CA ALA A 236 10.46 15.33 -6.73
C ALA A 236 10.24 15.38 -5.21
N GLY A 237 11.03 14.66 -4.41
CA GLY A 237 10.94 14.61 -2.96
C GLY A 237 9.97 13.57 -2.40
N LEU A 238 9.55 12.59 -3.20
CA LEU A 238 8.73 11.45 -2.76
C LEU A 238 9.65 10.34 -2.22
N GLU A 239 9.25 9.73 -1.11
CA GLU A 239 9.94 8.57 -0.54
C GLU A 239 9.39 7.29 -1.17
N VAL A 240 10.22 6.59 -1.93
CA VAL A 240 9.81 5.36 -2.63
C VAL A 240 10.12 4.13 -1.79
N HIS A 241 9.10 3.27 -1.61
CA HIS A 241 9.22 1.90 -1.14
C HIS A 241 8.96 0.96 -2.31
N LEU A 242 9.96 0.19 -2.68
CA LEU A 242 9.88 -0.73 -3.81
C LEU A 242 9.40 -2.11 -3.35
N THR A 243 8.49 -2.72 -4.11
CA THR A 243 8.16 -4.14 -3.93
C THR A 243 8.59 -4.95 -5.13
N SER A 244 9.05 -6.18 -4.88
CA SER A 244 9.49 -7.14 -5.90
C SER A 244 9.06 -8.56 -5.53
N MET A 245 9.02 -9.43 -6.52
CA MET A 245 8.72 -10.85 -6.34
C MET A 245 9.81 -11.72 -6.95
N PHE A 246 10.05 -12.88 -6.34
CA PHE A 246 11.02 -13.88 -6.76
C PHE A 246 10.36 -15.26 -6.81
N GLY A 247 10.98 -16.17 -7.55
CA GLY A 247 10.48 -17.54 -7.69
C GLY A 247 9.54 -17.71 -8.87
N TYR A 248 9.64 -16.87 -9.87
CA TYR A 248 8.97 -17.11 -11.15
C TYR A 248 9.51 -18.39 -11.78
N PRO A 249 8.65 -19.34 -12.19
CA PRO A 249 9.11 -20.67 -12.67
C PRO A 249 9.89 -20.62 -13.99
N TRP A 250 9.89 -19.48 -14.66
CA TRP A 250 10.58 -19.24 -15.94
C TRP A 250 11.84 -18.36 -15.80
N GLU A 251 12.14 -17.82 -14.61
CA GLU A 251 13.35 -17.02 -14.41
C GLU A 251 14.56 -17.90 -14.10
N THR A 252 15.68 -17.55 -14.73
CA THR A 252 16.99 -18.15 -14.45
C THR A 252 17.63 -17.52 -13.21
N HIS A 253 18.78 -18.05 -12.80
CA HIS A 253 19.61 -17.44 -11.77
C HIS A 253 20.04 -16.02 -12.16
N GLU A 254 20.46 -15.82 -13.41
CA GLU A 254 20.92 -14.54 -13.96
C GLU A 254 19.79 -13.50 -13.93
N ASP A 255 18.57 -13.91 -14.23
CA ASP A 255 17.39 -13.06 -14.21
C ASP A 255 17.09 -12.55 -12.79
N ASN A 256 17.07 -13.47 -11.83
CA ASN A 256 16.88 -13.12 -10.42
C ASN A 256 18.00 -12.22 -9.91
N MET A 257 19.26 -12.51 -10.26
CA MET A 257 20.41 -11.67 -9.87
C MET A 257 20.39 -10.30 -10.51
N ARG A 258 19.84 -10.15 -11.72
CA ARG A 258 19.61 -8.83 -12.34
C ARG A 258 18.66 -8.00 -11.49
N THR A 259 17.55 -8.59 -11.06
CA THR A 259 16.58 -7.92 -10.18
C THR A 259 17.20 -7.52 -8.83
N VAL A 260 17.94 -8.41 -8.17
CA VAL A 260 18.66 -8.11 -6.91
C VAL A 260 19.63 -6.94 -7.09
N LYS A 261 20.47 -6.99 -8.15
CA LYS A 261 21.47 -5.93 -8.42
C LYS A 261 20.83 -4.58 -8.68
N GLU A 262 19.72 -4.55 -9.43
CA GLU A 262 19.01 -3.31 -9.73
C GLU A 262 18.38 -2.71 -8.47
N ILE A 263 17.76 -3.52 -7.61
CA ILE A 263 17.23 -3.08 -6.31
C ILE A 263 18.36 -2.49 -5.44
N HIS A 264 19.48 -3.20 -5.32
CA HIS A 264 20.65 -2.72 -4.57
C HIS A 264 21.21 -1.42 -5.14
N HIS A 265 21.26 -1.28 -6.47
CA HIS A 265 21.68 -0.05 -7.12
C HIS A 265 20.78 1.12 -6.70
N MET A 266 19.46 0.97 -6.81
CA MET A 266 18.50 2.02 -6.45
C MET A 266 18.57 2.40 -4.97
N LEU A 267 18.74 1.42 -4.07
CA LEU A 267 18.89 1.65 -2.64
C LEU A 267 20.20 2.40 -2.32
N ARG A 268 21.34 2.00 -2.93
CA ARG A 268 22.63 2.67 -2.76
C ARG A 268 22.64 4.09 -3.31
N LYS A 269 21.97 4.34 -4.42
CA LYS A 269 21.79 5.68 -5.00
C LYS A 269 20.78 6.53 -4.23
N GLY A 270 19.94 5.92 -3.38
CA GLY A 270 18.88 6.56 -2.62
C GLY A 270 17.67 6.97 -3.45
N TYR A 271 17.54 6.44 -4.65
CA TYR A 271 16.34 6.60 -5.47
C TYR A 271 15.15 5.91 -4.81
N VAL A 272 15.42 4.83 -4.09
CA VAL A 272 14.48 4.06 -3.29
C VAL A 272 14.92 4.10 -1.83
N LYS A 273 14.00 4.34 -0.92
CA LYS A 273 14.29 4.44 0.51
C LYS A 273 14.31 3.09 1.21
N THR A 274 13.42 2.21 0.82
CA THR A 274 13.30 0.86 1.35
C THR A 274 12.79 -0.08 0.26
N ALA A 275 13.09 -1.38 0.39
CA ALA A 275 12.57 -2.40 -0.50
C ALA A 275 11.95 -3.55 0.29
N GLN A 276 10.98 -4.21 -0.33
CA GLN A 276 10.37 -5.43 0.14
C GLN A 276 10.40 -6.47 -0.99
N ALA A 277 10.77 -7.69 -0.64
CA ALA A 277 10.77 -8.82 -1.55
C ALA A 277 9.81 -9.91 -1.04
N SER A 278 9.15 -10.60 -1.96
CA SER A 278 8.21 -11.67 -1.64
C SER A 278 8.31 -12.82 -2.65
N VAL A 279 7.76 -13.96 -2.29
CA VAL A 279 7.61 -15.08 -3.22
C VAL A 279 6.48 -14.77 -4.19
N PHE A 280 6.70 -15.06 -5.47
CA PHE A 280 5.64 -15.03 -6.48
C PHE A 280 4.57 -16.07 -6.13
N MET A 281 3.34 -15.62 -6.02
CA MET A 281 2.16 -16.47 -5.82
C MET A 281 1.45 -16.59 -7.18
N PRO A 282 1.59 -17.74 -7.87
CA PRO A 282 0.93 -17.92 -9.15
C PRO A 282 -0.58 -18.03 -8.95
N PRO A 283 -1.39 -17.71 -9.98
CA PRO A 283 -2.79 -18.12 -10.02
C PRO A 283 -2.92 -19.62 -9.73
N ARG A 284 -4.06 -20.05 -9.18
CA ARG A 284 -4.28 -21.46 -8.76
C ARG A 284 -3.99 -22.50 -9.85
N THR A 285 -4.00 -22.12 -11.11
CA THR A 285 -3.78 -22.95 -12.29
C THR A 285 -2.32 -22.92 -12.81
N ALA A 286 -1.44 -22.10 -12.23
CA ALA A 286 -0.05 -21.96 -12.69
C ALA A 286 0.89 -22.90 -11.93
N PRO A 287 2.07 -23.23 -12.49
CA PRO A 287 3.08 -24.04 -11.79
C PRO A 287 3.52 -23.34 -10.50
N PRO A 288 3.91 -24.14 -9.48
CA PRO A 288 4.34 -23.60 -8.19
C PRO A 288 5.57 -22.69 -8.36
N ALA A 289 5.72 -21.74 -7.43
CA ALA A 289 6.90 -20.88 -7.37
C ALA A 289 8.19 -21.72 -7.23
N ASN A 290 9.30 -21.21 -7.80
CA ASN A 290 10.60 -21.86 -7.66
C ASN A 290 11.04 -21.88 -6.17
N ALA A 291 11.52 -23.02 -5.70
CA ALA A 291 11.99 -23.23 -4.33
C ALA A 291 13.14 -22.28 -3.91
N ASP A 292 13.93 -21.80 -4.87
CA ASP A 292 15.06 -20.89 -4.63
C ASP A 292 14.66 -19.44 -4.33
N ALA A 293 13.37 -19.10 -4.37
CA ALA A 293 12.89 -17.73 -4.15
C ALA A 293 13.45 -17.10 -2.86
N GLN A 294 13.49 -17.87 -1.76
CA GLN A 294 13.97 -17.40 -0.46
C GLN A 294 15.43 -16.93 -0.48
N LYS A 295 16.29 -17.60 -1.25
CA LYS A 295 17.68 -17.20 -1.44
C LYS A 295 17.79 -15.77 -1.99
N TYR A 296 17.03 -15.45 -3.03
CA TYR A 296 17.06 -14.12 -3.65
C TYR A 296 16.40 -13.05 -2.77
N ILE A 297 15.33 -13.40 -2.07
CA ILE A 297 14.69 -12.54 -1.08
C ILE A 297 15.70 -12.16 0.00
N GLN A 298 16.44 -13.14 0.54
CA GLN A 298 17.49 -12.88 1.52
C GLN A 298 18.58 -11.96 0.95
N MET A 299 19.02 -12.20 -0.30
CA MET A 299 20.00 -11.34 -0.96
C MET A 299 19.51 -9.88 -1.08
N VAL A 300 18.21 -9.65 -1.36
CA VAL A 300 17.67 -8.27 -1.34
C VAL A 300 17.81 -7.63 0.04
N TYR A 301 17.55 -8.37 1.11
CA TYR A 301 17.66 -7.85 2.48
C TYR A 301 19.08 -7.71 2.99
N ASP A 302 20.07 -8.40 2.40
CA ASP A 302 21.49 -8.28 2.78
C ASP A 302 22.05 -6.85 2.59
N ILE A 303 21.40 -6.00 1.77
CA ILE A 303 21.74 -4.58 1.66
C ILE A 303 21.64 -3.86 3.01
N TYR A 304 20.75 -4.30 3.90
CA TYR A 304 20.58 -3.70 5.22
C TYR A 304 21.71 -4.05 6.20
N LYS A 305 22.59 -4.99 5.82
CA LYS A 305 23.85 -5.29 6.53
C LYS A 305 25.03 -4.44 6.02
N ASP A 306 24.87 -3.73 4.88
CA ASP A 306 25.91 -2.87 4.29
C ASP A 306 26.02 -1.54 5.07
N PRO A 307 27.15 -1.24 5.74
CA PRO A 307 27.33 0.01 6.47
C PRO A 307 27.14 1.26 5.61
N ARG A 308 27.47 1.19 4.31
CA ARG A 308 27.32 2.30 3.36
C ARG A 308 25.85 2.67 3.13
N TYR A 309 24.93 1.69 3.22
CA TYR A 309 23.50 1.95 3.18
C TYR A 309 23.07 2.80 4.39
N TRP A 310 23.51 2.43 5.61
CA TRP A 310 23.16 3.16 6.84
C TRP A 310 23.81 4.53 6.91
N PHE A 311 25.10 4.64 6.51
CA PHE A 311 25.78 5.92 6.43
C PHE A 311 24.99 6.92 5.57
N ARG A 312 24.49 6.47 4.42
CA ARG A 312 23.65 7.31 3.57
C ARG A 312 22.35 7.73 4.25
N LYS A 313 21.72 6.84 5.06
CA LYS A 313 20.45 7.13 5.75
C LYS A 313 20.56 8.29 6.74
N VAL A 314 21.74 8.56 7.28
CA VAL A 314 21.98 9.72 8.14
C VAL A 314 21.71 11.03 7.39
N PHE A 315 21.99 11.10 6.11
CA PHE A 315 21.71 12.29 5.28
C PHE A 315 20.22 12.45 4.93
N ASP A 316 19.41 11.43 5.12
CA ASP A 316 17.95 11.51 4.95
C ASP A 316 17.25 12.11 6.19
N ILE A 317 17.97 12.24 7.32
CA ILE A 317 17.44 12.79 8.59
C ILE A 317 17.37 14.31 8.47
N LYS A 318 16.15 14.85 8.48
CA LYS A 318 15.88 16.29 8.44
C LYS A 318 15.05 16.76 9.64
N ARG A 319 14.35 15.83 10.31
CA ARG A 319 13.44 16.09 11.42
C ARG A 319 13.54 14.99 12.46
N TRP A 320 13.03 15.21 13.65
CA TRP A 320 13.01 14.22 14.72
C TRP A 320 12.22 12.96 14.34
N GLU A 321 11.14 13.12 13.59
CA GLU A 321 10.32 12.00 13.08
C GLU A 321 11.14 11.07 12.16
N ASP A 322 12.15 11.58 11.46
CA ASP A 322 13.05 10.76 10.65
C ASP A 322 13.92 9.85 11.53
N VAL A 323 14.39 10.37 12.67
CA VAL A 323 15.17 9.59 13.64
C VAL A 323 14.30 8.48 14.24
N THR A 324 13.12 8.80 14.74
CA THR A 324 12.20 7.81 15.34
C THR A 324 11.73 6.76 14.33
N TYR A 325 11.52 7.16 13.08
CA TYR A 325 11.21 6.25 11.99
C TYR A 325 12.37 5.30 11.69
N LEU A 326 13.60 5.81 11.64
CA LEU A 326 14.80 5.02 11.40
C LEU A 326 15.03 4.00 12.53
N LEU A 327 14.90 4.41 13.78
CA LEU A 327 15.04 3.52 14.95
C LEU A 327 14.00 2.39 14.93
N ARG A 328 12.76 2.68 14.58
CA ARG A 328 11.72 1.64 14.42
C ARG A 328 12.09 0.63 13.32
N ARG A 329 12.67 1.10 12.22
CA ARG A 329 13.10 0.23 11.10
C ARG A 329 14.28 -0.66 11.47
N VAL A 330 15.27 -0.15 12.20
CA VAL A 330 16.39 -0.98 12.72
C VAL A 330 15.87 -2.11 13.61
N GLY A 331 14.88 -1.84 14.46
CA GLY A 331 14.24 -2.85 15.27
C GLY A 331 13.53 -3.95 14.45
N HIS A 332 12.95 -3.60 13.29
CA HIS A 332 12.28 -4.57 12.42
C HIS A 332 13.26 -5.47 11.65
N VAL A 333 14.42 -4.94 11.25
CA VAL A 333 15.46 -5.71 10.56
C VAL A 333 16.07 -6.77 11.49
N ARG A 334 16.24 -6.47 12.78
CA ARG A 334 16.76 -7.42 13.78
C ARG A 334 15.81 -8.57 14.10
N HIS A 335 14.54 -8.48 13.75
CA HIS A 335 13.54 -9.53 13.99
C HIS A 335 13.22 -10.35 12.72
N ALA A 336 13.88 -10.08 11.61
CA ALA A 336 13.78 -10.84 10.37
C ALA A 336 14.85 -11.95 10.27
N GLU A 337 15.70 -12.08 11.30
CA GLU A 337 16.60 -13.20 11.54
C GLU A 337 15.87 -14.24 12.42
#